data_cd94f52a214478bfac9c6c9bebf031e5
#
_entry.id   cd94f52a214478bfac9c6c9bebf031e5
#
_cell.length_a   1.000
_cell.length_b   1.000
_cell.length_c   1.000
_cell.angle_alpha   90.00
_cell.angle_beta   90.00
_cell.angle_gamma   90.00
#
_symmetry.space_group_name_H-M   'P 1'
#
loop_
_entity.id
_entity.type
_entity.pdbx_description
1 polymer ?
#
loop_
_entity_poly.entity_id
_entity_poly.type
_entity_poly.pdbx_seq_one_letter_code
_entity_poly.pdbx_strand_id
1 'polypeptide(L)'
;SDSVPAIASGVVHEETVAPIAAEYPQSLFTLLGGSHEMIVREDLTQLCPTDLCEVDQPPTRSVVQSLVDDSVVVLQHLLLPPRLREELPAIDQGWGDFDQAASIALGGSAGAGDPLLEWQNQQATEVSRTAERSRLIESVVDAASEPADPQPEFYFVHSVWPHAPWERAPDGTLFTPSADHDLPLDETGRWTSNEADVVHAYQRHALQVGHVDRMIGDLVSGLKDAGRWDDTVVVVTADHGTSFTPGTSRRVGEDASLDEVYRVPLFVHTPGQDSATIDDRLTRLIDVTPTVMDVLDVSVDDWDLEGYSLLDGTELPERVEVRSGNKTMTVAPTNEGALATAARNAAWFPHGDGWRGIAAPGPAGALVGRRVDSLDVGDAAGIATTDVDIALVDRSTGYAPLLVDIAVEPTGTMPDRIRVAVDEVVAGVGLPTQDEPGLFRVILDPALLPDGAHTMQVVAWSDGGALGELTLQAGSRLQRTPDGWQVAGRVLTE
;
A
#
# COMPACT_ATOMS: atom_id res chain seq x y z
N SER A 1 0.44 -5.77 -15.09
CA SER A 1 -0.53 -6.82 -14.75
C SER A 1 -1.50 -7.03 -15.90
N ASP A 2 -1.75 -8.28 -16.31
CA ASP A 2 -2.71 -8.60 -17.37
C ASP A 2 -4.16 -8.54 -16.85
N SER A 3 -4.33 -8.34 -15.54
CA SER A 3 -5.64 -8.36 -14.89
C SER A 3 -6.50 -7.14 -15.25
N VAL A 4 -5.92 -5.94 -15.32
CA VAL A 4 -6.71 -4.72 -15.64
C VAL A 4 -7.27 -4.76 -17.07
N PRO A 5 -6.48 -5.12 -18.11
CA PRO A 5 -7.03 -5.38 -19.44
C PRO A 5 -8.11 -6.48 -19.44
N ALA A 6 -7.93 -7.56 -18.68
CA ALA A 6 -8.90 -8.64 -18.60
C ALA A 6 -10.23 -8.18 -17.92
N ILE A 7 -10.16 -7.34 -16.87
CA ILE A 7 -11.33 -6.71 -16.27
C ILE A 7 -12.09 -5.88 -17.31
N ALA A 8 -11.38 -5.05 -18.06
CA ALA A 8 -11.99 -4.13 -19.03
C ALA A 8 -12.53 -4.82 -20.28
N SER A 9 -11.95 -5.95 -20.70
CA SER A 9 -12.33 -6.68 -21.93
C SER A 9 -13.26 -7.87 -21.69
N GLY A 10 -13.29 -8.44 -20.47
CA GLY A 10 -14.04 -9.66 -20.17
C GLY A 10 -13.42 -10.93 -20.75
N VAL A 11 -12.12 -10.89 -21.14
CA VAL A 11 -11.40 -11.98 -21.80
C VAL A 11 -10.07 -12.27 -21.12
N VAL A 12 -9.66 -13.53 -21.07
CA VAL A 12 -8.31 -13.92 -20.63
C VAL A 12 -7.33 -13.80 -21.80
N HIS A 13 -6.33 -12.97 -21.63
CA HIS A 13 -5.29 -12.80 -22.67
C HIS A 13 -4.17 -13.83 -22.49
N GLU A 14 -3.88 -14.60 -23.54
CA GLU A 14 -2.83 -15.64 -23.49
C GLU A 14 -1.42 -15.06 -23.51
N GLU A 15 -1.23 -13.95 -24.20
CA GLU A 15 0.06 -13.27 -24.32
C GLU A 15 0.04 -11.96 -23.52
N THR A 16 1.13 -11.70 -22.80
CA THR A 16 1.34 -10.41 -22.12
C THR A 16 1.75 -9.38 -23.18
N VAL A 17 0.87 -8.44 -23.47
CA VAL A 17 1.09 -7.30 -24.37
C VAL A 17 0.96 -5.99 -23.58
N ALA A 18 1.32 -4.88 -24.20
CA ALA A 18 1.21 -3.57 -23.53
C ALA A 18 -0.25 -3.26 -23.16
N PRO A 19 -0.56 -2.75 -21.97
CA PRO A 19 -1.91 -2.41 -21.55
C PRO A 19 -2.37 -1.08 -22.16
N ILE A 20 -2.51 -1.07 -23.49
CA ILE A 20 -2.91 0.08 -24.30
C ILE A 20 -4.13 -0.25 -25.17
N ALA A 21 -4.93 0.75 -25.53
CA ALA A 21 -6.17 0.60 -26.28
C ALA A 21 -5.98 -0.16 -27.61
N ALA A 22 -4.83 0.01 -28.28
CA ALA A 22 -4.55 -0.64 -29.56
C ALA A 22 -4.46 -2.18 -29.46
N GLU A 23 -4.02 -2.71 -28.31
CA GLU A 23 -3.92 -4.15 -28.06
C GLU A 23 -5.23 -4.73 -27.51
N TYR A 24 -6.13 -3.89 -26.97
CA TYR A 24 -7.41 -4.26 -26.39
C TYR A 24 -8.57 -3.49 -27.02
N PRO A 25 -8.83 -3.66 -28.33
CA PRO A 25 -9.81 -2.86 -29.06
C PRO A 25 -11.26 -3.12 -28.64
N GLN A 26 -11.53 -4.26 -28.00
CA GLN A 26 -12.83 -4.59 -27.39
C GLN A 26 -12.72 -4.46 -25.88
N SER A 27 -13.33 -3.41 -25.31
CA SER A 27 -13.30 -3.12 -23.89
C SER A 27 -14.51 -2.32 -23.45
N LEU A 28 -14.74 -2.20 -22.14
CA LEU A 28 -15.76 -1.31 -21.57
C LEU A 28 -15.74 0.09 -22.19
N PHE A 29 -14.56 0.62 -22.48
CA PHE A 29 -14.41 1.95 -23.07
C PHE A 29 -15.03 2.04 -24.48
N THR A 30 -14.76 1.06 -25.32
CA THR A 30 -15.32 1.03 -26.69
C THR A 30 -16.79 0.63 -26.71
N LEU A 31 -17.25 -0.17 -25.73
CA LEU A 31 -18.66 -0.52 -25.58
C LEU A 31 -19.52 0.68 -25.18
N LEU A 32 -19.05 1.48 -24.23
CA LEU A 32 -19.82 2.57 -23.64
C LEU A 32 -19.53 3.93 -24.26
N GLY A 33 -18.38 4.12 -24.94
CA GLY A 33 -17.94 5.41 -25.45
C GLY A 33 -18.86 6.07 -26.47
N GLY A 34 -19.75 5.30 -27.12
CA GLY A 34 -20.76 5.86 -28.04
C GLY A 34 -21.99 6.44 -27.34
N SER A 35 -22.22 6.16 -26.06
CA SER A 35 -23.41 6.50 -25.30
C SER A 35 -23.13 7.24 -23.98
N HIS A 36 -21.94 7.13 -23.43
CA HIS A 36 -21.55 7.71 -22.16
C HIS A 36 -20.43 8.75 -22.34
N GLU A 37 -20.42 9.76 -21.50
CA GLU A 37 -19.25 10.62 -21.32
C GLU A 37 -18.17 9.83 -20.54
N MET A 38 -16.93 9.88 -21.02
CA MET A 38 -15.84 9.08 -20.49
C MET A 38 -14.98 9.88 -19.52
N ILE A 39 -15.05 9.56 -18.23
CA ILE A 39 -14.24 10.18 -17.18
C ILE A 39 -13.27 9.11 -16.67
N VAL A 40 -12.12 9.01 -17.34
CA VAL A 40 -11.16 7.92 -17.15
C VAL A 40 -9.86 8.45 -16.57
N ARG A 41 -9.35 7.76 -15.54
CA ARG A 41 -8.08 8.04 -14.89
C ARG A 41 -7.27 6.74 -14.77
N GLU A 42 -6.16 6.69 -15.46
CA GLU A 42 -5.30 5.50 -15.54
C GLU A 42 -3.88 5.85 -15.14
N ASP A 43 -3.39 5.27 -14.04
CA ASP A 43 -2.05 5.54 -13.49
C ASP A 43 -0.96 4.77 -14.27
N LEU A 44 -1.23 3.51 -14.67
CA LEU A 44 -0.24 2.62 -15.30
C LEU A 44 -0.72 1.98 -16.61
N THR A 45 -1.93 2.24 -17.03
CA THR A 45 -2.52 1.69 -18.26
C THR A 45 -2.97 2.83 -19.16
N GLN A 46 -3.23 2.52 -20.46
CA GLN A 46 -3.79 3.43 -21.44
C GLN A 46 -4.83 2.67 -22.28
N LEU A 47 -5.80 2.08 -21.60
CA LEU A 47 -6.82 1.22 -22.22
C LEU A 47 -7.95 2.01 -22.85
N CYS A 48 -8.17 3.26 -22.44
CA CYS A 48 -9.15 4.10 -23.09
C CYS A 48 -8.59 4.69 -24.39
N PRO A 49 -9.28 4.52 -25.54
CA PRO A 49 -8.90 5.16 -26.79
C PRO A 49 -8.85 6.68 -26.70
N THR A 50 -7.84 7.30 -27.33
CA THR A 50 -7.61 8.75 -27.27
C THR A 50 -8.68 9.60 -27.96
N ASP A 51 -9.53 9.00 -28.76
CA ASP A 51 -10.70 9.64 -29.39
C ASP A 51 -11.95 9.61 -28.49
N LEU A 52 -11.93 8.81 -27.42
CA LEU A 52 -13.00 8.72 -26.43
C LEU A 52 -12.63 9.38 -25.11
N CYS A 53 -11.37 9.40 -24.75
CA CYS A 53 -10.89 9.92 -23.48
C CYS A 53 -9.94 11.09 -23.68
N GLU A 54 -10.13 12.15 -22.89
CA GLU A 54 -9.14 13.22 -22.80
C GLU A 54 -7.86 12.66 -22.17
N VAL A 55 -6.74 12.83 -22.85
CA VAL A 55 -5.43 12.49 -22.29
C VAL A 55 -5.07 13.59 -21.29
N ASP A 56 -5.14 13.28 -20.01
CA ASP A 56 -4.66 14.17 -18.94
C ASP A 56 -3.15 14.36 -19.07
N GLN A 57 -2.75 15.36 -19.79
CA GLN A 57 -1.41 15.82 -20.12
C GLN A 57 -0.65 14.93 -21.13
N PRO A 58 -0.17 15.52 -22.23
CA PRO A 58 0.84 14.86 -23.04
C PRO A 58 2.07 14.62 -22.15
N PRO A 59 2.71 13.44 -22.23
CA PRO A 59 3.91 13.17 -21.50
C PRO A 59 4.92 14.29 -21.76
N THR A 60 5.48 14.88 -20.70
CA THR A 60 6.48 15.97 -20.77
C THR A 60 7.73 15.57 -21.54
N ARG A 61 7.92 14.28 -21.80
CA ARG A 61 8.94 13.66 -22.66
C ARG A 61 8.31 12.78 -23.71
N SER A 62 9.00 12.63 -24.87
CA SER A 62 8.54 11.64 -25.85
C SER A 62 8.67 10.24 -25.25
N VAL A 63 7.65 9.40 -25.43
CA VAL A 63 7.63 8.00 -24.96
C VAL A 63 8.90 7.24 -25.38
N VAL A 64 9.43 7.53 -26.57
CA VAL A 64 10.68 6.95 -27.07
C VAL A 64 11.88 7.40 -26.22
N GLN A 65 11.90 8.63 -25.74
CA GLN A 65 13.01 9.15 -24.96
C GLN A 65 12.98 8.55 -23.55
N SER A 66 11.82 8.47 -22.90
CA SER A 66 11.63 7.78 -21.63
C SER A 66 12.06 6.30 -21.73
N LEU A 67 11.60 5.59 -22.75
CA LEU A 67 11.97 4.18 -22.97
C LEU A 67 13.48 3.99 -23.19
N VAL A 68 14.15 4.92 -23.89
CA VAL A 68 15.61 4.86 -24.10
C VAL A 68 16.34 5.11 -22.78
N ASP A 69 15.92 6.12 -22.03
CA ASP A 69 16.55 6.48 -20.75
C ASP A 69 16.40 5.34 -19.72
N ASP A 70 15.21 4.78 -19.57
CA ASP A 70 14.96 3.60 -18.73
C ASP A 70 15.76 2.38 -19.18
N SER A 71 15.82 2.13 -20.50
CA SER A 71 16.62 1.02 -21.03
C SER A 71 18.11 1.18 -20.72
N VAL A 72 18.63 2.40 -20.70
CA VAL A 72 20.02 2.68 -20.33
C VAL A 72 20.26 2.36 -18.85
N VAL A 73 19.35 2.74 -17.94
CA VAL A 73 19.47 2.43 -16.52
C VAL A 73 19.45 0.91 -16.29
N VAL A 74 18.50 0.20 -16.88
CA VAL A 74 18.43 -1.27 -16.82
C VAL A 74 19.70 -1.91 -17.39
N LEU A 75 20.21 -1.44 -18.50
CA LEU A 75 21.43 -1.94 -19.11
C LEU A 75 22.64 -1.71 -18.20
N GLN A 76 22.72 -0.59 -17.51
CA GLN A 76 23.77 -0.30 -16.53
C GLN A 76 23.72 -1.29 -15.35
N HIS A 77 22.52 -1.60 -14.83
CA HIS A 77 22.36 -2.65 -13.82
C HIS A 77 22.84 -4.04 -14.30
N LEU A 78 22.67 -4.35 -15.56
CA LEU A 78 23.11 -5.63 -16.13
C LEU A 78 24.63 -5.70 -16.36
N LEU A 79 25.26 -4.60 -16.75
CA LEU A 79 26.65 -4.59 -17.23
C LEU A 79 27.67 -4.16 -16.16
N LEU A 80 27.28 -3.39 -15.17
CA LEU A 80 28.21 -2.85 -14.18
C LEU A 80 28.48 -3.85 -13.05
N PRO A 81 29.71 -3.82 -12.46
CA PRO A 81 30.01 -4.59 -11.25
C PRO A 81 29.13 -4.19 -10.06
N PRO A 82 28.88 -5.07 -9.08
CA PRO A 82 27.97 -4.82 -7.95
C PRO A 82 28.23 -3.51 -7.22
N ARG A 83 29.48 -3.15 -6.98
CA ARG A 83 29.87 -1.91 -6.28
C ARG A 83 29.45 -0.62 -7.00
N LEU A 84 29.29 -0.65 -8.31
CA LEU A 84 28.86 0.52 -9.10
C LEU A 84 27.35 0.52 -9.34
N ARG A 85 26.67 -0.60 -9.04
CA ARG A 85 25.21 -0.66 -9.11
C ARG A 85 24.53 0.01 -7.93
N GLU A 86 25.19 0.04 -6.78
CA GLU A 86 24.70 0.71 -5.56
C GLU A 86 24.54 2.24 -5.74
N GLU A 87 25.21 2.82 -6.75
CA GLU A 87 25.10 4.23 -7.11
C GLU A 87 24.05 4.50 -8.21
N LEU A 88 23.41 3.45 -8.76
CA LEU A 88 22.40 3.60 -9.81
C LEU A 88 21.00 3.77 -9.20
N PRO A 89 20.07 4.40 -9.95
CA PRO A 89 18.68 4.42 -9.57
C PRO A 89 18.13 3.00 -9.39
N ALA A 90 17.33 2.77 -8.36
CA ALA A 90 16.70 1.49 -8.12
C ALA A 90 15.71 1.16 -9.27
N ILE A 91 15.74 -0.09 -9.76
CA ILE A 91 14.86 -0.58 -10.84
C ILE A 91 13.81 -1.57 -10.34
N ASP A 92 13.81 -1.88 -9.06
CA ASP A 92 12.98 -2.89 -8.40
C ASP A 92 11.69 -2.33 -7.84
N GLN A 93 11.58 -1.01 -7.69
CA GLN A 93 10.44 -0.33 -7.06
C GLN A 93 9.67 0.60 -8.02
N GLY A 94 10.16 0.82 -9.24
CA GLY A 94 9.53 1.68 -10.24
C GLY A 94 9.05 0.92 -11.47
N TRP A 95 8.06 1.49 -12.15
CA TRP A 95 7.51 0.96 -13.41
C TRP A 95 8.03 1.72 -14.65
N GLY A 96 9.15 2.41 -14.51
CA GLY A 96 9.74 3.29 -15.50
C GLY A 96 10.17 4.61 -14.89
N ASP A 97 10.64 5.54 -15.74
CA ASP A 97 11.17 6.85 -15.35
C ASP A 97 12.31 6.76 -14.31
N PHE A 98 13.11 5.70 -14.37
CA PHE A 98 14.23 5.44 -13.45
C PHE A 98 15.27 6.56 -13.48
N ASP A 99 15.40 7.30 -14.58
CA ASP A 99 16.32 8.44 -14.75
C ASP A 99 15.85 9.70 -13.99
N GLN A 100 14.53 9.85 -13.76
CA GLN A 100 14.02 10.97 -12.95
C GLN A 100 14.43 10.86 -11.49
N ALA A 101 14.45 9.64 -10.94
CA ALA A 101 15.01 9.39 -9.62
C ALA A 101 16.50 9.77 -9.57
N ALA A 102 17.26 9.51 -10.64
CA ALA A 102 18.66 9.92 -10.78
C ALA A 102 18.86 11.42 -10.98
N SER A 103 17.99 12.08 -11.75
CA SER A 103 18.12 13.53 -12.01
C SER A 103 17.81 14.36 -10.76
N ILE A 104 16.98 13.87 -9.87
CA ILE A 104 16.75 14.46 -8.54
C ILE A 104 17.98 14.24 -7.65
N ALA A 105 18.62 13.07 -7.74
CA ALA A 105 19.87 12.78 -7.03
C ALA A 105 21.10 13.49 -7.61
N LEU A 106 21.15 13.76 -8.92
CA LEU A 106 22.28 14.36 -9.63
C LEU A 106 22.08 15.85 -9.99
N GLY A 107 20.86 16.36 -9.94
CA GLY A 107 20.54 17.77 -10.28
C GLY A 107 20.91 18.79 -9.21
N GLY A 108 21.42 18.35 -8.09
CA GLY A 108 21.93 19.16 -7.00
C GLY A 108 23.44 19.22 -6.95
N SER A 109 24.13 19.78 -7.96
CA SER A 109 25.49 20.30 -7.74
C SER A 109 25.44 21.61 -6.97
N ALA A 110 24.93 21.57 -5.78
CA ALA A 110 25.17 22.60 -4.76
C ALA A 110 26.07 21.95 -3.71
N GLY A 111 27.17 22.59 -3.38
CA GLY A 111 28.13 22.09 -2.42
C GLY A 111 27.48 21.62 -1.13
N ALA A 112 28.19 20.80 -0.37
CA ALA A 112 27.78 20.13 0.86
C ALA A 112 26.65 20.88 1.59
N GLY A 113 25.41 20.58 1.24
CA GLY A 113 24.23 21.25 1.76
C GLY A 113 23.91 20.73 3.15
N ASP A 114 23.21 21.52 3.92
CA ASP A 114 22.69 21.14 5.22
C ASP A 114 21.87 19.83 5.04
N PRO A 115 22.24 18.72 5.70
CA PRO A 115 21.53 17.43 5.60
C PRO A 115 20.04 17.55 5.94
N LEU A 116 19.65 18.50 6.77
CA LEU A 116 18.26 18.80 7.08
C LEU A 116 17.50 19.37 5.87
N LEU A 117 18.17 20.21 5.07
CA LEU A 117 17.58 20.78 3.86
C LEU A 117 17.42 19.74 2.76
N GLU A 118 18.37 18.82 2.62
CA GLU A 118 18.27 17.68 1.69
C GLU A 118 17.12 16.75 2.07
N TRP A 119 17.01 16.44 3.37
CA TRP A 119 15.90 15.65 3.90
C TRP A 119 14.54 16.33 3.68
N GLN A 120 14.42 17.63 3.94
CA GLN A 120 13.20 18.40 3.69
C GLN A 120 12.83 18.43 2.20
N ASN A 121 13.81 18.53 1.31
CA ASN A 121 13.58 18.52 -0.13
C ASN A 121 13.13 17.13 -0.63
N GLN A 122 13.70 16.05 -0.08
CA GLN A 122 13.27 14.68 -0.37
C GLN A 122 11.82 14.45 0.07
N GLN A 123 11.47 14.87 1.29
CA GLN A 123 10.09 14.79 1.78
C GLN A 123 9.13 15.57 0.88
N ALA A 124 9.46 16.81 0.52
CA ALA A 124 8.60 17.63 -0.34
C ALA A 124 8.37 16.98 -1.72
N THR A 125 9.37 16.29 -2.26
CA THR A 125 9.26 15.58 -3.54
C THR A 125 8.37 14.35 -3.42
N GLU A 126 8.52 13.55 -2.37
CA GLU A 126 7.71 12.34 -2.14
C GLU A 126 6.26 12.71 -1.83
N VAL A 127 6.03 13.71 -0.98
CA VAL A 127 4.68 14.27 -0.75
C VAL A 127 4.03 14.70 -2.06
N SER A 128 4.79 15.30 -2.98
CA SER A 128 4.27 15.75 -4.27
C SER A 128 3.84 14.58 -5.16
N ARG A 129 4.67 13.54 -5.31
CA ARG A 129 4.36 12.35 -6.15
C ARG A 129 3.14 11.59 -5.65
N THR A 130 3.10 11.31 -4.35
CA THR A 130 2.01 10.56 -3.76
C THR A 130 0.72 11.38 -3.69
N ALA A 131 0.81 12.72 -3.57
CA ALA A 131 -0.34 13.60 -3.69
C ALA A 131 -0.94 13.58 -5.11
N GLU A 132 -0.11 13.47 -6.14
CA GLU A 132 -0.59 13.36 -7.52
C GLU A 132 -1.43 12.11 -7.74
N ARG A 133 -0.99 10.95 -7.24
CA ARG A 133 -1.75 9.69 -7.29
C ARG A 133 -3.10 9.78 -6.57
N SER A 134 -3.14 10.41 -5.39
CA SER A 134 -4.41 10.63 -4.68
C SER A 134 -5.37 11.51 -5.47
N ARG A 135 -4.86 12.55 -6.15
CA ARG A 135 -5.68 13.46 -6.98
C ARG A 135 -6.40 12.76 -8.13
N LEU A 136 -5.87 11.63 -8.65
CA LEU A 136 -6.57 10.86 -9.68
C LEU A 136 -7.90 10.34 -9.15
N ILE A 137 -7.91 9.72 -7.96
CA ILE A 137 -9.14 9.23 -7.34
C ILE A 137 -10.01 10.40 -6.89
N GLU A 138 -9.43 11.40 -6.23
CA GLU A 138 -10.14 12.59 -5.75
C GLU A 138 -10.87 13.31 -6.91
N SER A 139 -10.23 13.44 -8.09
CA SER A 139 -10.86 14.05 -9.25
C SER A 139 -12.10 13.29 -9.75
N VAL A 140 -12.11 11.97 -9.60
CA VAL A 140 -13.28 11.14 -9.94
C VAL A 140 -14.34 11.23 -8.84
N VAL A 141 -13.94 11.27 -7.57
CA VAL A 141 -14.84 11.50 -6.45
C VAL A 141 -15.55 12.85 -6.59
N ASP A 142 -14.80 13.90 -6.93
CA ASP A 142 -15.35 15.26 -7.14
C ASP A 142 -16.36 15.24 -8.29
N ALA A 143 -15.98 14.69 -9.46
CA ALA A 143 -16.86 14.62 -10.62
C ALA A 143 -18.13 13.79 -10.33
N ALA A 144 -18.00 12.64 -9.67
CA ALA A 144 -19.14 11.80 -9.31
C ALA A 144 -20.06 12.44 -8.24
N SER A 145 -19.57 13.44 -7.51
CA SER A 145 -20.33 14.21 -6.50
C SER A 145 -21.11 15.37 -7.08
N GLU A 146 -20.91 15.71 -8.35
CA GLU A 146 -21.69 16.73 -9.05
C GLU A 146 -23.09 16.18 -9.41
N PRO A 147 -24.09 17.07 -9.60
CA PRO A 147 -25.39 16.65 -10.12
C PRO A 147 -25.26 15.92 -11.46
N ALA A 148 -26.10 14.89 -11.66
CA ALA A 148 -26.05 14.11 -12.90
C ALA A 148 -26.25 14.97 -14.15
N ASP A 149 -25.40 14.80 -15.15
CA ASP A 149 -25.60 15.34 -16.50
C ASP A 149 -26.75 14.57 -17.19
N PRO A 150 -27.49 15.18 -18.13
CA PRO A 150 -28.42 14.48 -18.98
C PRO A 150 -27.83 13.34 -19.81
N GLN A 151 -26.53 13.41 -20.12
CA GLN A 151 -25.77 12.32 -20.75
C GLN A 151 -25.28 11.36 -19.67
N PRO A 152 -25.45 10.05 -19.84
CA PRO A 152 -24.85 9.07 -18.93
C PRO A 152 -23.33 9.20 -18.88
N GLU A 153 -22.74 9.00 -17.70
CA GLU A 153 -21.30 9.11 -17.48
C GLU A 153 -20.71 7.75 -17.12
N PHE A 154 -19.52 7.47 -17.61
CA PHE A 154 -18.72 6.29 -17.27
C PHE A 154 -17.44 6.72 -16.57
N TYR A 155 -17.31 6.35 -15.31
CA TYR A 155 -16.14 6.61 -14.49
C TYR A 155 -15.27 5.37 -14.42
N PHE A 156 -13.99 5.51 -14.70
CA PHE A 156 -13.00 4.44 -14.52
C PHE A 156 -11.75 4.98 -13.86
N VAL A 157 -11.33 4.33 -12.77
CA VAL A 157 -10.09 4.66 -12.08
C VAL A 157 -9.24 3.42 -11.95
N HIS A 158 -8.07 3.44 -12.58
CA HIS A 158 -7.00 2.49 -12.30
C HIS A 158 -5.91 3.17 -11.50
N SER A 159 -5.91 2.96 -10.20
CA SER A 159 -4.95 3.55 -9.26
C SER A 159 -3.99 2.49 -8.75
N VAL A 160 -2.71 2.87 -8.58
CA VAL A 160 -1.73 1.99 -7.93
C VAL A 160 -1.96 1.81 -6.42
N TRP A 161 -2.81 2.64 -5.78
CA TRP A 161 -3.14 2.43 -4.37
C TRP A 161 -3.92 1.13 -4.16
N PRO A 162 -3.60 0.32 -3.12
CA PRO A 162 -2.61 0.45 -2.04
C PRO A 162 -1.27 -0.25 -2.31
N HIS A 163 -0.71 -0.22 -3.54
CA HIS A 163 0.60 -0.80 -3.84
C HIS A 163 1.72 -0.21 -2.96
N ALA A 164 2.80 -0.96 -2.73
CA ALA A 164 4.00 -0.45 -2.06
C ALA A 164 4.68 0.67 -2.90
N PRO A 165 5.41 1.60 -2.28
CA PRO A 165 5.72 1.66 -0.84
C PRO A 165 4.50 2.01 0.02
N TRP A 166 4.45 1.45 1.22
CA TRP A 166 3.34 1.67 2.15
C TRP A 166 3.68 2.79 3.13
N GLU A 167 3.19 3.98 2.88
CA GLU A 167 3.61 5.23 3.50
C GLU A 167 2.45 6.10 3.97
N ARG A 168 1.19 5.76 3.60
CA ARG A 168 0.03 6.57 3.91
C ARG A 168 -0.73 6.07 5.11
N ALA A 169 -1.03 7.01 6.01
CA ALA A 169 -1.99 6.83 7.08
C ALA A 169 -3.44 6.90 6.53
N PRO A 170 -4.43 6.42 7.27
CA PRO A 170 -5.83 6.44 6.80
C PRO A 170 -6.37 7.82 6.45
N ASP A 171 -5.87 8.88 7.09
CA ASP A 171 -6.21 10.27 6.79
C ASP A 171 -5.49 10.84 5.56
N GLY A 172 -4.63 10.06 4.93
CA GLY A 172 -3.88 10.44 3.74
C GLY A 172 -2.52 11.11 4.04
N THR A 173 -2.17 11.35 5.31
CA THR A 173 -0.85 11.88 5.64
C THR A 173 0.24 10.84 5.41
N LEU A 174 1.44 11.27 5.03
CA LEU A 174 2.61 10.40 5.02
C LEU A 174 3.02 10.08 6.45
N PHE A 175 3.34 8.82 6.74
CA PHE A 175 3.81 8.42 8.05
C PHE A 175 5.30 8.00 8.07
N THR A 176 5.91 7.87 6.91
CA THR A 176 7.35 7.65 6.77
C THR A 176 7.91 8.56 5.69
N PRO A 177 9.06 9.20 5.92
CA PRO A 177 9.56 10.22 4.99
C PRO A 177 10.31 9.65 3.79
N SER A 178 10.58 8.36 3.70
CA SER A 178 11.40 7.87 2.60
C SER A 178 11.47 6.38 2.38
N ALA A 179 12.06 6.05 1.23
CA ALA A 179 12.57 4.77 0.79
C ALA A 179 13.50 4.04 1.79
N ASP A 180 13.91 4.64 2.90
CA ASP A 180 14.80 4.02 3.88
C ASP A 180 14.15 2.86 4.67
N HIS A 181 12.85 2.64 4.48
CA HIS A 181 12.14 1.51 5.06
C HIS A 181 11.79 0.50 3.97
N ASP A 182 12.83 -0.05 3.36
CA ASP A 182 12.69 -1.15 2.42
C ASP A 182 11.86 -2.29 3.02
N LEU A 183 11.07 -2.93 2.17
CA LEU A 183 10.38 -4.14 2.60
C LEU A 183 11.42 -5.23 2.85
N PRO A 184 11.24 -6.06 3.88
CA PRO A 184 12.16 -7.15 4.19
C PRO A 184 12.02 -8.30 3.18
N LEU A 185 12.43 -8.03 1.94
CA LEU A 185 12.40 -8.94 0.80
C LEU A 185 13.81 -9.31 0.39
N ASP A 186 13.99 -10.54 -0.10
CA ASP A 186 15.21 -10.92 -0.78
C ASP A 186 15.25 -10.38 -2.24
N GLU A 187 16.37 -10.61 -2.92
CA GLU A 187 16.60 -10.18 -4.32
C GLU A 187 15.56 -10.74 -5.32
N THR A 188 14.78 -11.74 -4.92
CA THR A 188 13.74 -12.37 -5.73
C THR A 188 12.32 -11.86 -5.37
N GLY A 189 12.20 -10.89 -4.48
CA GLY A 189 10.92 -10.35 -4.02
C GLY A 189 10.17 -11.28 -3.06
N ARG A 190 10.88 -12.14 -2.33
CA ARG A 190 10.33 -13.02 -1.30
C ARG A 190 10.52 -12.41 0.08
N TRP A 191 9.51 -12.57 0.92
CA TRP A 191 9.63 -12.20 2.33
C TRP A 191 10.76 -12.97 3.01
N THR A 192 11.42 -12.32 3.97
CA THR A 192 12.25 -13.02 4.95
C THR A 192 11.43 -14.06 5.71
N SER A 193 12.10 -15.01 6.36
CA SER A 193 11.42 -15.98 7.22
C SER A 193 11.02 -15.40 8.59
N ASN A 194 11.40 -14.16 8.89
CA ASN A 194 11.07 -13.50 10.16
C ASN A 194 9.65 -12.98 10.15
N GLU A 195 8.79 -13.56 10.98
CA GLU A 195 7.40 -13.16 11.10
C GLU A 195 7.25 -11.70 11.57
N ALA A 196 8.12 -11.21 12.46
CA ALA A 196 8.03 -9.84 12.99
C ALA A 196 8.18 -8.79 11.87
N ASP A 197 9.09 -9.00 10.92
CA ASP A 197 9.28 -8.11 9.79
C ASP A 197 8.06 -8.12 8.84
N VAL A 198 7.47 -9.31 8.63
CA VAL A 198 6.25 -9.46 7.81
C VAL A 198 5.04 -8.81 8.50
N VAL A 199 4.90 -8.99 9.82
CA VAL A 199 3.83 -8.34 10.61
C VAL A 199 3.96 -6.82 10.52
N HIS A 200 5.19 -6.28 10.61
CA HIS A 200 5.41 -4.85 10.47
C HIS A 200 5.04 -4.33 9.06
N ALA A 201 5.41 -5.07 8.02
CA ALA A 201 5.00 -4.75 6.65
C ALA A 201 3.47 -4.80 6.49
N TYR A 202 2.80 -5.78 7.10
CA TYR A 202 1.34 -5.86 7.13
C TYR A 202 0.69 -4.66 7.82
N GLN A 203 1.24 -4.19 8.95
CA GLN A 203 0.75 -2.98 9.63
C GLN A 203 0.77 -1.76 8.70
N ARG A 204 1.89 -1.54 7.98
CA ARG A 204 2.02 -0.45 7.01
C ARG A 204 1.01 -0.56 5.88
N HIS A 205 0.87 -1.77 5.31
CA HIS A 205 -0.14 -2.05 4.27
C HIS A 205 -1.55 -1.77 4.76
N ALA A 206 -1.91 -2.22 5.95
CA ALA A 206 -3.23 -2.01 6.52
C ALA A 206 -3.56 -0.52 6.71
N LEU A 207 -2.59 0.31 7.12
CA LEU A 207 -2.77 1.76 7.19
C LEU A 207 -3.09 2.36 5.81
N GLN A 208 -2.36 1.93 4.77
CA GLN A 208 -2.58 2.42 3.40
C GLN A 208 -3.89 1.89 2.78
N VAL A 209 -4.31 0.67 3.10
CA VAL A 209 -5.65 0.17 2.75
C VAL A 209 -6.73 1.05 3.39
N GLY A 210 -6.53 1.49 4.63
CA GLY A 210 -7.44 2.44 5.28
C GLY A 210 -7.54 3.80 4.57
N HIS A 211 -6.47 4.25 3.90
CA HIS A 211 -6.54 5.43 3.05
C HIS A 211 -7.43 5.20 1.83
N VAL A 212 -7.29 4.05 1.16
CA VAL A 212 -8.15 3.68 0.02
C VAL A 212 -9.60 3.52 0.45
N ASP A 213 -9.86 2.85 1.58
CA ASP A 213 -11.20 2.67 2.13
C ASP A 213 -11.89 4.01 2.39
N ARG A 214 -11.15 5.00 2.91
CA ARG A 214 -11.67 6.36 3.09
C ARG A 214 -12.05 7.00 1.75
N MET A 215 -11.20 6.90 0.72
CA MET A 215 -11.51 7.48 -0.60
C MET A 215 -12.74 6.82 -1.25
N ILE A 216 -12.91 5.51 -1.09
CA ILE A 216 -14.13 4.80 -1.52
C ILE A 216 -15.34 5.29 -0.71
N GLY A 217 -15.18 5.50 0.59
CA GLY A 217 -16.22 6.08 1.45
C GLY A 217 -16.64 7.49 1.00
N ASP A 218 -15.68 8.32 0.61
CA ASP A 218 -15.92 9.66 0.07
C ASP A 218 -16.68 9.58 -1.26
N LEU A 219 -16.35 8.66 -2.17
CA LEU A 219 -17.08 8.40 -3.41
C LEU A 219 -18.53 8.00 -3.13
N VAL A 220 -18.76 7.03 -2.25
CA VAL A 220 -20.12 6.57 -1.91
C VAL A 220 -20.94 7.71 -1.28
N SER A 221 -20.33 8.52 -0.43
CA SER A 221 -20.98 9.66 0.21
C SER A 221 -21.33 10.74 -0.82
N GLY A 222 -20.38 11.06 -1.72
CA GLY A 222 -20.61 12.03 -2.80
C GLY A 222 -21.74 11.62 -3.72
N LEU A 223 -21.79 10.36 -4.17
CA LEU A 223 -22.90 9.84 -4.99
C LEU A 223 -24.25 9.92 -4.27
N LYS A 224 -24.29 9.64 -2.97
CA LYS A 224 -25.52 9.75 -2.16
C LYS A 224 -25.96 11.18 -1.99
N ASP A 225 -25.04 12.09 -1.68
CA ASP A 225 -25.33 13.52 -1.48
C ASP A 225 -25.79 14.18 -2.78
N ALA A 226 -25.25 13.75 -3.93
CA ALA A 226 -25.70 14.16 -5.27
C ALA A 226 -27.02 13.50 -5.70
N GLY A 227 -27.56 12.55 -4.93
CA GLY A 227 -28.79 11.81 -5.27
C GLY A 227 -28.63 10.84 -6.45
N ARG A 228 -27.40 10.39 -6.72
CA ARG A 228 -27.05 9.52 -7.87
C ARG A 228 -26.88 8.06 -7.50
N TRP A 229 -26.78 7.73 -6.21
CA TRP A 229 -26.48 6.39 -5.72
C TRP A 229 -27.42 5.32 -6.27
N ASP A 230 -28.72 5.59 -6.27
CA ASP A 230 -29.74 4.64 -6.68
C ASP A 230 -29.82 4.43 -8.21
N ASP A 231 -29.12 5.27 -8.98
CA ASP A 231 -29.07 5.23 -10.44
C ASP A 231 -27.68 4.86 -10.97
N THR A 232 -26.74 4.50 -10.08
CA THR A 232 -25.34 4.23 -10.43
C THR A 232 -24.98 2.77 -10.21
N VAL A 233 -24.26 2.17 -11.16
CA VAL A 233 -23.52 0.92 -10.95
C VAL A 233 -22.14 1.27 -10.40
N VAL A 234 -21.74 0.67 -9.27
CA VAL A 234 -20.40 0.84 -8.71
C VAL A 234 -19.72 -0.51 -8.60
N VAL A 235 -18.55 -0.66 -9.20
CA VAL A 235 -17.70 -1.85 -9.06
C VAL A 235 -16.37 -1.44 -8.43
N VAL A 236 -16.00 -2.10 -7.33
CA VAL A 236 -14.70 -1.91 -6.68
C VAL A 236 -14.00 -3.26 -6.59
N THR A 237 -12.80 -3.33 -7.13
CA THR A 237 -11.97 -4.54 -7.10
C THR A 237 -10.49 -4.20 -7.10
N ALA A 238 -9.63 -5.22 -7.05
CA ALA A 238 -8.19 -5.11 -7.24
C ALA A 238 -7.73 -6.02 -8.37
N ASP A 239 -6.61 -5.70 -8.99
CA ASP A 239 -6.01 -6.50 -10.07
C ASP A 239 -5.33 -7.77 -9.54
N HIS A 240 -4.77 -7.72 -8.35
CA HIS A 240 -4.21 -8.83 -7.57
C HIS A 240 -4.05 -8.44 -6.10
N GLY A 241 -3.84 -9.43 -5.26
CA GLY A 241 -3.50 -9.24 -3.85
C GLY A 241 -1.99 -9.22 -3.61
N THR A 242 -1.62 -9.24 -2.33
CA THR A 242 -0.23 -9.36 -1.89
C THR A 242 -0.12 -10.38 -0.76
N SER A 243 0.90 -11.25 -0.82
CA SER A 243 1.13 -12.21 0.26
C SER A 243 1.83 -11.57 1.44
N PHE A 244 1.43 -12.00 2.64
CA PHE A 244 2.11 -11.76 3.92
C PHE A 244 2.47 -13.08 4.61
N THR A 245 2.69 -14.14 3.83
CA THR A 245 3.19 -15.41 4.35
C THR A 245 4.72 -15.38 4.37
N PRO A 246 5.38 -15.49 5.55
CA PRO A 246 6.84 -15.48 5.66
C PRO A 246 7.49 -16.49 4.72
N GLY A 247 8.57 -16.10 4.05
CA GLY A 247 9.31 -16.94 3.13
C GLY A 247 8.68 -17.18 1.77
N THR A 248 7.50 -16.62 1.46
CA THR A 248 6.87 -16.70 0.13
C THR A 248 7.13 -15.45 -0.71
N SER A 249 6.92 -15.55 -2.01
CA SER A 249 6.92 -14.38 -2.87
C SER A 249 5.77 -13.43 -2.51
N ARG A 250 6.06 -12.14 -2.49
CA ARG A 250 5.04 -11.12 -2.21
C ARG A 250 3.94 -11.08 -3.29
N ARG A 251 4.30 -11.27 -4.56
CA ARG A 251 3.39 -11.04 -5.71
C ARG A 251 3.15 -12.27 -6.59
N VAL A 252 3.99 -13.28 -6.48
CA VAL A 252 3.83 -14.52 -7.25
C VAL A 252 3.14 -15.55 -6.36
N GLY A 253 1.94 -15.97 -6.72
CA GLY A 253 1.20 -16.97 -5.94
C GLY A 253 1.93 -18.31 -5.92
N GLU A 254 2.03 -18.87 -4.75
CA GLU A 254 2.56 -20.20 -4.45
C GLU A 254 1.51 -20.98 -3.67
N ASP A 255 1.64 -22.29 -3.52
CA ASP A 255 0.65 -23.11 -2.80
C ASP A 255 0.27 -22.54 -1.43
N ALA A 256 1.25 -21.95 -0.71
CA ALA A 256 1.04 -21.37 0.62
C ALA A 256 0.47 -19.95 0.61
N SER A 257 0.49 -19.25 -0.52
CA SER A 257 0.09 -17.84 -0.65
C SER A 257 -0.91 -17.58 -1.78
N LEU A 258 -1.41 -18.63 -2.41
CA LEU A 258 -2.29 -18.53 -3.57
C LEU A 258 -3.52 -17.65 -3.29
N ASP A 259 -4.18 -17.91 -2.18
CA ASP A 259 -5.39 -17.17 -1.79
C ASP A 259 -5.11 -15.71 -1.43
N GLU A 260 -3.91 -15.38 -0.95
CA GLU A 260 -3.52 -13.98 -0.67
C GLU A 260 -3.28 -13.16 -1.94
N VAL A 261 -2.80 -13.81 -3.00
CA VAL A 261 -2.41 -13.13 -4.24
C VAL A 261 -3.56 -13.09 -5.25
N TYR A 262 -4.37 -14.16 -5.35
CA TYR A 262 -5.37 -14.28 -6.41
C TYR A 262 -6.82 -14.13 -5.95
N ARG A 263 -7.09 -14.12 -4.64
CA ARG A 263 -8.41 -13.76 -4.14
C ARG A 263 -8.44 -12.29 -3.77
N VAL A 264 -9.09 -11.52 -4.60
CA VAL A 264 -9.25 -10.08 -4.43
C VAL A 264 -10.68 -9.74 -4.01
N PRO A 265 -10.93 -8.62 -3.35
CA PRO A 265 -12.28 -8.16 -3.09
C PRO A 265 -12.99 -7.83 -4.41
N LEU A 266 -14.27 -8.13 -4.48
CA LEU A 266 -15.15 -7.67 -5.55
C LEU A 266 -16.45 -7.18 -4.92
N PHE A 267 -16.69 -5.89 -5.00
CA PHE A 267 -17.92 -5.25 -4.55
C PHE A 267 -18.67 -4.75 -5.77
N VAL A 268 -19.94 -5.10 -5.87
CA VAL A 268 -20.84 -4.65 -6.94
C VAL A 268 -22.07 -4.04 -6.30
N HIS A 269 -22.31 -2.77 -6.56
CA HIS A 269 -23.55 -2.09 -6.26
C HIS A 269 -24.34 -1.91 -7.56
N THR A 270 -25.64 -2.20 -7.52
CA THR A 270 -26.54 -2.06 -8.66
C THR A 270 -27.62 -1.03 -8.37
N PRO A 271 -28.15 -0.34 -9.38
CA PRO A 271 -29.24 0.62 -9.22
C PRO A 271 -30.42 0.06 -8.42
N GLY A 272 -30.91 0.84 -7.47
CA GLY A 272 -32.04 0.47 -6.63
C GLY A 272 -31.78 -0.66 -5.63
N GLN A 273 -30.52 -1.01 -5.36
CA GLN A 273 -30.17 -2.05 -4.39
C GLN A 273 -30.41 -1.56 -2.95
N ASP A 274 -31.39 -2.17 -2.26
CA ASP A 274 -31.80 -1.80 -0.91
C ASP A 274 -31.02 -2.49 0.21
N SER A 275 -30.34 -3.62 -0.09
CA SER A 275 -29.66 -4.44 0.91
C SER A 275 -28.37 -5.04 0.39
N ALA A 276 -27.39 -5.15 1.27
CA ALA A 276 -26.15 -5.87 0.99
C ALA A 276 -26.38 -7.39 1.01
N THR A 277 -25.76 -8.09 0.07
CA THR A 277 -25.70 -9.55 0.02
C THR A 277 -24.25 -10.00 -0.04
N ILE A 278 -23.96 -11.17 0.52
CA ILE A 278 -22.66 -11.83 0.39
C ILE A 278 -22.86 -13.01 -0.53
N ASP A 279 -22.05 -13.07 -1.58
CA ASP A 279 -22.03 -14.17 -2.54
C ASP A 279 -20.68 -14.90 -2.43
N ASP A 280 -20.72 -16.16 -2.01
CA ASP A 280 -19.53 -16.99 -1.81
C ASP A 280 -19.15 -17.80 -3.07
N ARG A 281 -19.83 -17.58 -4.21
CA ARG A 281 -19.46 -18.23 -5.46
C ARG A 281 -18.07 -17.82 -5.92
N LEU A 282 -17.34 -18.75 -6.54
CA LEU A 282 -16.05 -18.45 -7.14
C LEU A 282 -16.25 -17.62 -8.41
N THR A 283 -15.85 -16.35 -8.37
CA THR A 283 -15.93 -15.39 -9.47
C THR A 283 -14.56 -15.09 -10.04
N ARG A 284 -14.51 -14.53 -11.23
CA ARG A 284 -13.27 -14.10 -11.91
C ARG A 284 -13.34 -12.61 -12.25
N LEU A 285 -12.21 -11.98 -12.37
CA LEU A 285 -12.16 -10.55 -12.74
C LEU A 285 -12.74 -10.28 -14.14
N ILE A 286 -12.68 -11.26 -15.05
CA ILE A 286 -13.31 -11.16 -16.39
C ILE A 286 -14.84 -11.18 -16.34
N ASP A 287 -15.44 -11.55 -15.21
CA ASP A 287 -16.89 -11.55 -15.03
C ASP A 287 -17.45 -10.13 -14.77
N VAL A 288 -16.57 -9.13 -14.54
CA VAL A 288 -16.96 -7.73 -14.31
C VAL A 288 -17.62 -7.12 -15.54
N THR A 289 -16.98 -7.20 -16.70
CA THR A 289 -17.52 -6.60 -17.94
C THR A 289 -18.90 -7.13 -18.31
N PRO A 290 -19.16 -8.46 -18.44
CA PRO A 290 -20.49 -8.96 -18.73
C PRO A 290 -21.52 -8.61 -17.63
N THR A 291 -21.11 -8.53 -16.37
CA THR A 291 -22.01 -8.10 -15.27
C THR A 291 -22.45 -6.64 -15.44
N VAL A 292 -21.52 -5.74 -15.75
CA VAL A 292 -21.84 -4.33 -15.98
C VAL A 292 -22.76 -4.18 -17.19
N MET A 293 -22.50 -4.92 -18.28
CA MET A 293 -23.34 -4.88 -19.49
C MET A 293 -24.75 -5.40 -19.22
N ASP A 294 -24.88 -6.45 -18.43
CA ASP A 294 -26.18 -7.01 -18.02
C ASP A 294 -26.99 -6.00 -17.19
N VAL A 295 -26.36 -5.32 -16.21
CA VAL A 295 -27.03 -4.26 -15.42
C VAL A 295 -27.49 -3.11 -16.31
N LEU A 296 -26.73 -2.74 -17.33
CA LEU A 296 -27.03 -1.64 -18.24
C LEU A 296 -27.95 -2.02 -19.40
N ASP A 297 -28.40 -3.28 -19.49
CA ASP A 297 -29.19 -3.81 -20.60
C ASP A 297 -28.51 -3.58 -21.98
N VAL A 298 -27.17 -3.68 -22.03
CA VAL A 298 -26.37 -3.52 -23.25
C VAL A 298 -26.05 -4.89 -23.83
N SER A 299 -26.50 -5.16 -25.08
CA SER A 299 -26.19 -6.41 -25.76
C SER A 299 -24.71 -6.53 -26.07
N VAL A 300 -24.17 -7.71 -25.79
CA VAL A 300 -22.78 -8.12 -26.07
C VAL A 300 -22.74 -9.36 -26.99
N ASP A 301 -23.83 -9.64 -27.71
CA ASP A 301 -23.97 -10.85 -28.55
C ASP A 301 -22.88 -10.96 -29.63
N ASP A 302 -22.33 -9.84 -30.09
CA ASP A 302 -21.27 -9.77 -31.08
C ASP A 302 -19.85 -9.77 -30.47
N TRP A 303 -19.75 -9.96 -29.15
CA TRP A 303 -18.49 -9.91 -28.40
C TRP A 303 -18.11 -11.31 -27.92
N ASP A 304 -16.83 -11.64 -28.05
CA ASP A 304 -16.28 -12.94 -27.66
C ASP A 304 -15.87 -12.92 -26.17
N LEU A 305 -16.86 -12.71 -25.28
CA LEU A 305 -16.62 -12.65 -23.85
C LEU A 305 -16.43 -14.07 -23.27
N GLU A 306 -15.42 -14.24 -22.43
CA GLU A 306 -15.18 -15.46 -21.65
C GLU A 306 -15.75 -15.38 -20.23
N GLY A 307 -16.08 -14.18 -19.77
CA GLY A 307 -16.73 -13.90 -18.49
C GLY A 307 -18.24 -14.16 -18.56
N TYR A 308 -18.86 -14.28 -17.38
CA TYR A 308 -20.31 -14.45 -17.21
C TYR A 308 -20.88 -13.34 -16.34
N SER A 309 -22.14 -12.94 -16.58
CA SER A 309 -22.82 -12.04 -15.65
C SER A 309 -23.00 -12.73 -14.31
N LEU A 310 -22.68 -12.02 -13.24
CA LEU A 310 -22.90 -12.50 -11.86
C LEU A 310 -24.38 -12.44 -11.44
N LEU A 311 -25.23 -11.79 -12.26
CA LEU A 311 -26.64 -11.51 -11.95
C LEU A 311 -27.62 -12.41 -12.71
N ASP A 312 -27.20 -13.00 -13.82
CA ASP A 312 -28.08 -13.77 -14.71
C ASP A 312 -28.40 -15.21 -14.22
N GLY A 313 -27.78 -15.62 -13.10
CA GLY A 313 -27.95 -16.95 -12.52
C GLY A 313 -27.17 -18.06 -13.23
N THR A 314 -26.25 -17.72 -14.15
CA THR A 314 -25.37 -18.68 -14.81
C THR A 314 -24.52 -19.42 -13.77
N GLU A 315 -24.37 -20.74 -13.93
CA GLU A 315 -23.46 -21.53 -13.12
C GLU A 315 -22.03 -21.13 -13.41
N LEU A 316 -21.34 -20.59 -12.40
CA LEU A 316 -19.93 -20.25 -12.48
C LEU A 316 -19.06 -21.50 -12.45
N PRO A 317 -17.84 -21.47 -13.00
CA PRO A 317 -16.96 -22.64 -13.01
C PRO A 317 -16.62 -23.10 -11.60
N GLU A 318 -16.68 -24.42 -11.37
CA GLU A 318 -16.29 -25.02 -10.08
C GLU A 318 -14.80 -24.85 -9.77
N ARG A 319 -13.99 -24.53 -10.77
CA ARG A 319 -12.54 -24.36 -10.65
C ARG A 319 -12.10 -23.21 -11.54
N VAL A 320 -11.21 -22.40 -11.01
CA VAL A 320 -10.57 -21.30 -11.75
C VAL A 320 -9.08 -21.57 -11.82
N GLU A 321 -8.54 -21.53 -13.01
CA GLU A 321 -7.11 -21.55 -13.26
C GLU A 321 -6.57 -20.13 -13.29
N VAL A 322 -5.45 -19.92 -12.59
CA VAL A 322 -4.73 -18.64 -12.56
C VAL A 322 -3.31 -18.84 -13.04
N ARG A 323 -2.76 -17.85 -13.72
CA ARG A 323 -1.35 -17.85 -14.10
C ARG A 323 -0.51 -17.25 -12.98
N SER A 324 0.51 -17.96 -12.57
CA SER A 324 1.51 -17.54 -11.59
C SER A 324 2.90 -17.64 -12.22
N GLY A 325 3.38 -16.56 -12.81
CA GLY A 325 4.58 -16.60 -13.65
C GLY A 325 4.39 -17.56 -14.83
N ASN A 326 5.26 -18.58 -14.92
CA ASN A 326 5.18 -19.61 -15.98
C ASN A 326 4.35 -20.84 -15.57
N LYS A 327 3.64 -20.80 -14.47
CA LYS A 327 2.84 -21.92 -13.96
C LYS A 327 1.35 -21.59 -14.02
N THR A 328 0.56 -22.59 -14.33
CA THR A 328 -0.90 -22.56 -14.11
C THR A 328 -1.19 -23.21 -12.77
N MET A 329 -1.96 -22.55 -11.94
CA MET A 329 -2.40 -23.03 -10.63
C MET A 329 -3.91 -22.99 -10.57
N THR A 330 -4.51 -23.89 -9.78
CA THR A 330 -5.95 -23.96 -9.61
C THR A 330 -6.36 -23.36 -8.28
N VAL A 331 -7.25 -22.38 -8.32
CA VAL A 331 -7.87 -21.81 -7.11
C VAL A 331 -8.97 -22.77 -6.62
N ALA A 332 -8.98 -23.05 -5.32
CA ALA A 332 -10.01 -23.88 -4.71
C ALA A 332 -11.40 -23.24 -4.82
N PRO A 333 -12.48 -24.03 -4.97
CA PRO A 333 -13.82 -23.45 -5.10
C PRO A 333 -14.39 -22.89 -3.78
N THR A 334 -13.71 -23.13 -2.65
CA THR A 334 -14.15 -22.68 -1.32
C THR A 334 -13.30 -21.53 -0.82
N ASN A 335 -13.86 -20.70 0.07
CA ASN A 335 -13.16 -19.60 0.72
C ASN A 335 -12.33 -20.05 1.94
N GLU A 336 -12.17 -21.34 2.21
CA GLU A 336 -11.50 -21.85 3.40
C GLU A 336 -10.06 -21.35 3.52
N GLY A 337 -9.30 -21.36 2.42
CA GLY A 337 -7.92 -20.88 2.39
C GLY A 337 -7.80 -19.39 2.69
N ALA A 338 -8.66 -18.57 2.07
CA ALA A 338 -8.72 -17.13 2.33
C ALA A 338 -9.13 -16.82 3.78
N LEU A 339 -10.13 -17.53 4.31
CA LEU A 339 -10.56 -17.37 5.69
C LEU A 339 -9.48 -17.81 6.69
N ALA A 340 -8.75 -18.91 6.40
CA ALA A 340 -7.63 -19.35 7.22
C ALA A 340 -6.50 -18.30 7.22
N THR A 341 -6.19 -17.71 6.08
CA THR A 341 -5.21 -16.63 5.95
C THR A 341 -5.65 -15.39 6.71
N ALA A 342 -6.89 -14.96 6.56
CA ALA A 342 -7.44 -13.82 7.30
C ALA A 342 -7.39 -14.06 8.82
N ALA A 343 -7.74 -15.28 9.27
CA ALA A 343 -7.65 -15.65 10.69
C ALA A 343 -6.21 -15.65 11.21
N ARG A 344 -5.24 -16.13 10.40
CA ARG A 344 -3.81 -16.04 10.75
C ARG A 344 -3.36 -14.60 10.89
N ASN A 345 -3.67 -13.74 9.93
CA ASN A 345 -3.26 -12.33 9.97
C ASN A 345 -3.94 -11.59 11.14
N ALA A 346 -5.22 -11.87 11.40
CA ALA A 346 -5.93 -11.32 12.55
C ALA A 346 -5.32 -11.77 13.89
N ALA A 347 -4.76 -12.98 13.97
CA ALA A 347 -4.11 -13.47 15.18
C ALA A 347 -2.83 -12.70 15.54
N TRP A 348 -2.23 -11.97 14.60
CA TRP A 348 -1.14 -11.04 14.91
C TRP A 348 -1.58 -9.86 15.77
N PHE A 349 -2.88 -9.52 15.74
CA PHE A 349 -3.45 -8.35 16.40
C PHE A 349 -4.59 -8.75 17.37
N PRO A 350 -4.29 -9.49 18.44
CA PRO A 350 -5.31 -10.07 19.31
C PRO A 350 -5.99 -9.04 20.22
N HIS A 351 -5.56 -7.78 20.18
CA HIS A 351 -6.00 -6.73 21.11
C HIS A 351 -6.43 -5.47 20.37
N GLY A 352 -7.52 -4.88 20.80
CA GLY A 352 -8.05 -3.62 20.27
C GLY A 352 -8.79 -3.80 18.94
N ASP A 353 -9.46 -2.72 18.53
CA ASP A 353 -10.22 -2.61 17.29
C ASP A 353 -9.62 -1.53 16.41
N GLY A 354 -9.82 -1.63 15.10
CA GLY A 354 -9.38 -0.65 14.12
C GLY A 354 -7.87 -0.36 14.20
N TRP A 355 -7.49 0.91 14.15
CA TRP A 355 -6.10 1.35 14.11
C TRP A 355 -5.33 1.04 15.40
N ARG A 356 -6.02 1.06 16.55
CA ARG A 356 -5.44 0.62 17.82
C ARG A 356 -5.04 -0.85 17.77
N GLY A 357 -5.84 -1.71 17.15
CA GLY A 357 -5.50 -3.11 16.92
C GLY A 357 -4.22 -3.24 16.10
N ILE A 358 -4.11 -2.50 14.99
CA ILE A 358 -2.91 -2.50 14.12
C ILE A 358 -1.66 -2.04 14.88
N ALA A 359 -1.76 -1.07 15.80
CA ALA A 359 -0.65 -0.60 16.63
C ALA A 359 -0.29 -1.58 17.79
N ALA A 360 -1.07 -2.64 17.96
CA ALA A 360 -1.04 -3.54 19.11
C ALA A 360 -0.68 -5.01 18.77
N PRO A 361 0.43 -5.29 18.02
CA PRO A 361 0.77 -6.65 17.64
C PRO A 361 1.14 -7.54 18.84
N GLY A 362 0.67 -8.78 18.80
CA GLY A 362 0.98 -9.82 19.76
C GLY A 362 0.47 -9.58 21.18
N PRO A 363 0.89 -10.39 22.15
CA PRO A 363 0.43 -10.27 23.55
C PRO A 363 0.78 -8.94 24.21
N ALA A 364 1.89 -8.33 23.78
CA ALA A 364 2.34 -7.02 24.27
C ALA A 364 1.34 -5.90 23.95
N GLY A 365 0.50 -6.07 22.93
CA GLY A 365 -0.53 -5.13 22.50
C GLY A 365 -1.64 -4.89 23.52
N ALA A 366 -1.84 -5.80 24.50
CA ALA A 366 -2.85 -5.65 25.55
C ALA A 366 -2.74 -4.34 26.37
N LEU A 367 -1.58 -3.68 26.31
CA LEU A 367 -1.33 -2.43 27.03
C LEU A 367 -1.52 -1.17 26.16
N VAL A 368 -1.72 -1.28 24.87
CA VAL A 368 -2.00 -0.12 24.00
C VAL A 368 -3.28 0.57 24.45
N GLY A 369 -3.21 1.89 24.61
CA GLY A 369 -4.28 2.71 25.18
C GLY A 369 -4.27 2.82 26.71
N ARG A 370 -3.38 2.12 27.40
CA ARG A 370 -3.24 2.25 28.86
C ARG A 370 -2.19 3.29 29.23
N ARG A 371 -2.39 3.95 30.37
CA ARG A 371 -1.41 4.91 30.89
C ARG A 371 -0.21 4.18 31.51
N VAL A 372 1.00 4.70 31.29
CA VAL A 372 2.24 4.14 31.83
C VAL A 372 2.25 4.12 33.35
N ASP A 373 1.72 5.17 34.01
CA ASP A 373 1.62 5.26 35.47
C ASP A 373 0.70 4.20 36.11
N SER A 374 -0.15 3.55 35.30
CA SER A 374 -0.99 2.41 35.72
C SER A 374 -0.30 1.06 35.58
N LEU A 375 0.92 1.02 35.05
CA LEU A 375 1.71 -0.18 34.82
C LEU A 375 2.75 -0.34 35.93
N ASP A 376 3.05 -1.59 36.28
CA ASP A 376 4.13 -1.89 37.22
C ASP A 376 5.45 -1.93 36.42
N VAL A 377 6.05 -0.74 36.23
CA VAL A 377 7.31 -0.56 35.52
C VAL A 377 8.45 -0.57 36.54
N GLY A 378 9.35 -1.54 36.40
CA GLY A 378 10.52 -1.69 37.28
C GLY A 378 11.64 -0.70 36.93
N ASP A 379 12.84 -0.98 37.48
CA ASP A 379 14.02 -0.16 37.34
C ASP A 379 14.47 0.01 35.85
N ALA A 380 15.36 0.98 35.63
CA ALA A 380 15.89 1.29 34.30
C ALA A 380 16.51 0.06 33.63
N ALA A 381 16.00 -0.27 32.44
CA ALA A 381 16.39 -1.44 31.65
C ALA A 381 17.47 -1.12 30.58
N GLY A 382 17.78 0.15 30.35
CA GLY A 382 18.76 0.56 29.33
C GLY A 382 18.48 1.93 28.73
N ILE A 383 19.03 2.14 27.55
CA ILE A 383 18.88 3.36 26.76
C ILE A 383 18.12 3.03 25.49
N ALA A 384 17.18 3.89 25.12
CA ALA A 384 16.51 3.89 23.82
C ALA A 384 16.89 5.13 23.03
N THR A 385 17.17 4.99 21.75
CA THR A 385 17.53 6.10 20.85
C THR A 385 16.64 6.08 19.62
N THR A 386 16.14 7.24 19.23
CA THR A 386 15.36 7.41 17.99
C THR A 386 15.74 8.72 17.31
N ASP A 387 15.65 8.77 16.00
CA ASP A 387 15.80 9.98 15.18
C ASP A 387 14.44 10.66 14.89
N VAL A 388 13.35 9.99 15.22
CA VAL A 388 11.99 10.53 15.03
C VAL A 388 11.67 11.53 16.15
N ASP A 389 11.27 12.73 15.76
CA ASP A 389 10.81 13.77 16.67
C ASP A 389 9.29 13.90 16.62
N ILE A 390 8.65 13.68 17.76
CA ILE A 390 7.21 13.87 17.95
C ILE A 390 6.87 15.09 18.81
N ALA A 391 7.88 15.90 19.18
CA ALA A 391 7.67 17.04 20.07
C ALA A 391 6.66 18.06 19.51
N LEU A 392 6.50 18.11 18.20
CA LEU A 392 5.47 18.91 17.54
C LEU A 392 4.97 18.19 16.27
N VAL A 393 3.72 17.78 16.26
CA VAL A 393 3.04 17.18 15.12
C VAL A 393 2.13 18.21 14.47
N ASP A 394 2.27 18.36 13.16
CA ASP A 394 1.44 19.23 12.32
C ASP A 394 1.11 18.52 11.01
N ARG A 395 -0.05 17.89 10.94
CA ARG A 395 -0.51 17.13 9.77
C ARG A 395 -0.82 18.01 8.56
N SER A 396 -0.96 19.32 8.74
CA SER A 396 -1.13 20.26 7.63
C SER A 396 0.09 20.28 6.70
N THR A 397 1.24 19.81 7.19
CA THR A 397 2.45 19.58 6.37
C THR A 397 2.36 18.37 5.44
N GLY A 398 1.31 17.55 5.55
CA GLY A 398 1.14 16.28 4.85
C GLY A 398 1.90 15.11 5.47
N TYR A 399 2.49 15.28 6.66
CA TYR A 399 3.28 14.26 7.36
C TYR A 399 2.87 14.08 8.82
N ALA A 400 2.88 12.83 9.29
CA ALA A 400 2.71 12.48 10.70
C ALA A 400 3.66 11.33 11.08
N PRO A 401 4.51 11.45 12.11
CA PRO A 401 5.56 10.48 12.45
C PRO A 401 4.98 9.23 13.16
N LEU A 402 4.18 8.44 12.44
CA LEU A 402 3.56 7.24 12.99
C LEU A 402 4.48 6.02 12.97
N LEU A 403 5.50 6.01 12.13
CA LEU A 403 6.53 4.98 12.09
C LEU A 403 7.76 5.48 12.85
N VAL A 404 8.15 4.74 13.88
CA VAL A 404 9.28 5.10 14.75
C VAL A 404 10.24 3.93 14.85
N ASP A 405 11.49 4.15 14.45
CA ASP A 405 12.59 3.21 14.68
C ASP A 405 13.29 3.55 15.99
N ILE A 406 13.49 2.55 16.84
CA ILE A 406 14.11 2.70 18.15
C ILE A 406 15.23 1.70 18.33
N ALA A 407 16.46 2.20 18.45
CA ALA A 407 17.60 1.39 18.83
C ALA A 407 17.66 1.28 20.37
N VAL A 408 17.85 0.08 20.88
CA VAL A 408 17.90 -0.22 22.31
C VAL A 408 19.27 -0.76 22.71
N GLU A 409 19.88 -0.12 23.72
CA GLU A 409 21.08 -0.60 24.41
C GLU A 409 20.68 -1.04 25.82
N PRO A 410 20.43 -2.33 26.07
CA PRO A 410 19.96 -2.80 27.35
C PRO A 410 21.08 -2.89 28.38
N THR A 411 20.79 -2.67 29.65
CA THR A 411 21.72 -2.93 30.76
C THR A 411 21.84 -4.43 31.10
N GLY A 412 20.99 -5.26 30.52
CA GLY A 412 20.91 -6.72 30.72
C GLY A 412 20.61 -7.47 29.43
N THR A 413 19.63 -8.34 29.44
CA THR A 413 19.18 -9.05 28.24
C THR A 413 18.36 -8.12 27.34
N MET A 414 18.49 -8.35 26.01
CA MET A 414 17.66 -7.64 25.02
C MET A 414 16.18 -7.93 25.29
N PRO A 415 15.31 -6.91 25.33
CA PRO A 415 13.88 -7.12 25.49
C PRO A 415 13.28 -7.81 24.26
N ASP A 416 12.24 -8.60 24.46
CA ASP A 416 11.53 -9.27 23.36
C ASP A 416 10.69 -8.28 22.54
N ARG A 417 10.23 -7.23 23.20
CA ARG A 417 9.41 -6.14 22.63
C ARG A 417 9.70 -4.84 23.36
N ILE A 418 9.35 -3.74 22.72
CA ILE A 418 9.26 -2.44 23.38
C ILE A 418 7.84 -1.89 23.24
N ARG A 419 7.51 -0.92 24.07
CA ARG A 419 6.30 -0.10 23.95
C ARG A 419 6.68 1.35 23.88
N VAL A 420 6.04 2.07 22.99
CA VAL A 420 6.16 3.52 22.90
C VAL A 420 4.90 4.12 23.45
N ALA A 421 5.04 5.03 24.40
CA ALA A 421 3.95 5.82 24.92
C ALA A 421 4.07 7.26 24.42
N VAL A 422 2.94 7.83 24.07
CA VAL A 422 2.74 9.25 23.72
C VAL A 422 1.90 9.86 24.84
N ASP A 423 2.38 10.96 25.42
CA ASP A 423 1.70 11.66 26.52
C ASP A 423 1.26 10.71 27.65
N GLU A 424 2.19 9.84 28.05
CA GLU A 424 2.00 8.83 29.10
C GLU A 424 1.00 7.70 28.73
N VAL A 425 0.48 7.63 27.49
CA VAL A 425 -0.40 6.56 27.03
C VAL A 425 0.34 5.66 26.04
N VAL A 426 0.35 4.35 26.26
CA VAL A 426 0.98 3.39 25.33
C VAL A 426 0.30 3.50 23.98
N ALA A 427 1.05 3.92 22.98
CA ALA A 427 0.55 4.21 21.62
C ALA A 427 0.92 3.15 20.58
N GLY A 428 1.93 2.31 20.87
CA GLY A 428 2.34 1.26 19.94
C GLY A 428 3.28 0.24 20.58
N VAL A 429 3.40 -0.91 19.89
CA VAL A 429 4.32 -2.00 20.26
C VAL A 429 5.40 -2.13 19.20
N GLY A 430 6.67 -2.10 19.62
CA GLY A 430 7.82 -2.31 18.77
C GLY A 430 8.15 -3.79 18.62
N LEU A 431 8.33 -4.19 17.37
CA LEU A 431 8.80 -5.50 16.96
C LEU A 431 10.28 -5.44 16.62
N PRO A 432 11.09 -6.44 17.06
CA PRO A 432 12.50 -6.50 16.70
C PRO A 432 12.67 -6.79 15.21
N THR A 433 13.68 -6.19 14.59
CA THR A 433 14.08 -6.48 13.22
C THR A 433 15.06 -7.65 13.18
N GLN A 434 15.02 -8.48 12.12
CA GLN A 434 15.92 -9.62 12.00
C GLN A 434 17.36 -9.20 11.69
N ASP A 435 17.51 -8.28 10.76
CA ASP A 435 18.81 -7.93 10.19
C ASP A 435 19.60 -6.94 11.08
N GLU A 436 18.93 -6.33 12.07
CA GLU A 436 19.48 -5.27 12.90
C GLU A 436 19.17 -5.52 14.37
N PRO A 437 19.99 -6.35 15.05
CA PRO A 437 19.80 -6.66 16.46
C PRO A 437 19.79 -5.40 17.32
N GLY A 438 18.75 -5.25 18.14
CA GLY A 438 18.57 -4.08 19.00
C GLY A 438 17.75 -2.95 18.35
N LEU A 439 17.41 -3.05 17.08
CA LEU A 439 16.46 -2.14 16.44
C LEU A 439 15.04 -2.69 16.55
N PHE A 440 14.12 -1.81 16.94
CA PHE A 440 12.68 -2.09 17.04
C PHE A 440 11.91 -1.11 16.17
N ARG A 441 10.98 -1.60 15.39
CA ARG A 441 10.05 -0.81 14.58
C ARG A 441 8.69 -0.74 15.23
N VAL A 442 8.13 0.46 15.32
CA VAL A 442 6.87 0.74 16.01
C VAL A 442 5.95 1.50 15.08
N ILE A 443 4.74 1.00 14.90
CA ILE A 443 3.63 1.82 14.37
C ILE A 443 2.85 2.36 15.55
N LEU A 444 2.68 3.67 15.61
CA LEU A 444 1.88 4.35 16.62
C LEU A 444 0.40 4.40 16.19
N ASP A 445 -0.51 4.28 17.14
CA ASP A 445 -1.94 4.51 16.91
C ASP A 445 -2.15 5.97 16.46
N PRO A 446 -2.63 6.23 15.24
CA PRO A 446 -2.85 7.59 14.74
C PRO A 446 -3.75 8.44 15.63
N ALA A 447 -4.68 7.82 16.34
CA ALA A 447 -5.60 8.51 17.26
C ALA A 447 -4.93 9.05 18.53
N LEU A 448 -3.75 8.49 18.88
CA LEU A 448 -2.97 8.91 20.04
C LEU A 448 -1.85 9.90 19.70
N LEU A 449 -1.75 10.30 18.44
CA LEU A 449 -0.79 11.29 17.96
C LEU A 449 -1.50 12.40 17.13
N PRO A 450 -2.44 13.17 17.71
CA PRO A 450 -3.09 14.28 17.02
C PRO A 450 -2.10 15.43 16.76
N ASP A 451 -2.56 16.51 16.09
CA ASP A 451 -1.77 17.73 15.99
C ASP A 451 -1.51 18.34 17.36
N GLY A 452 -0.30 18.81 17.58
CA GLY A 452 0.12 19.45 18.84
C GLY A 452 1.48 19.03 19.33
N ALA A 453 1.77 19.41 20.59
CA ALA A 453 3.00 19.07 21.27
C ALA A 453 2.84 17.74 22.04
N HIS A 454 3.80 16.84 21.87
CA HIS A 454 3.78 15.51 22.49
C HIS A 454 5.09 15.16 23.19
N THR A 455 4.99 14.23 24.13
CA THR A 455 6.13 13.60 24.82
C THR A 455 6.17 12.10 24.47
N MET A 456 7.38 11.56 24.33
CA MET A 456 7.61 10.13 24.09
C MET A 456 8.27 9.46 25.29
N GLN A 457 7.81 8.26 25.63
CA GLN A 457 8.44 7.36 26.60
C GLN A 457 8.58 5.97 25.97
N VAL A 458 9.62 5.25 26.35
CA VAL A 458 9.85 3.88 25.86
C VAL A 458 9.98 2.94 27.05
N VAL A 459 9.25 1.81 26.99
CA VAL A 459 9.24 0.78 28.01
C VAL A 459 9.61 -0.56 27.39
N ALA A 460 10.67 -1.19 27.91
CA ALA A 460 11.03 -2.55 27.56
C ALA A 460 10.03 -3.58 28.11
N TRP A 461 9.84 -4.67 27.39
CA TRP A 461 9.01 -5.78 27.83
C TRP A 461 9.66 -7.12 27.50
N SER A 462 9.59 -8.06 28.43
CA SER A 462 10.06 -9.44 28.26
C SER A 462 8.90 -10.42 28.42
N ASP A 463 8.99 -11.58 27.81
CA ASP A 463 7.92 -12.61 27.81
C ASP A 463 7.48 -13.07 29.21
N GLY A 464 8.30 -12.86 30.22
CA GLY A 464 7.92 -13.03 31.62
C GLY A 464 6.97 -11.97 32.18
N GLY A 465 6.59 -10.97 31.37
CA GLY A 465 5.70 -9.87 31.76
C GLY A 465 6.40 -8.75 32.52
N ALA A 466 7.72 -8.83 32.73
CA ALA A 466 8.50 -7.77 33.37
C ALA A 466 8.59 -6.54 32.46
N LEU A 467 8.36 -5.36 33.03
CA LEU A 467 8.52 -4.05 32.39
C LEU A 467 9.72 -3.35 32.98
N GLY A 468 10.46 -2.60 32.16
CA GLY A 468 11.57 -1.77 32.61
C GLY A 468 11.59 -0.47 31.80
N GLU A 469 11.88 0.63 32.44
CA GLU A 469 12.00 1.92 31.78
C GLU A 469 13.27 1.98 30.92
N LEU A 470 13.16 2.50 29.70
CA LEU A 470 14.29 2.83 28.85
C LEU A 470 14.48 4.35 28.84
N THR A 471 15.68 4.81 29.18
CA THR A 471 16.00 6.25 29.11
C THR A 471 16.05 6.67 27.65
N LEU A 472 15.08 7.47 27.21
CA LEU A 472 14.99 7.94 25.84
C LEU A 472 15.98 9.06 25.57
N GLN A 473 16.75 8.92 24.50
CA GLN A 473 17.61 9.94 23.93
C GLN A 473 17.06 10.34 22.56
N ALA A 474 16.25 11.38 22.51
CA ALA A 474 15.69 11.92 21.27
C ALA A 474 16.68 12.84 20.55
N GLY A 475 16.50 13.00 19.23
CA GLY A 475 17.28 13.93 18.41
C GLY A 475 18.68 13.45 18.03
N SER A 476 18.97 12.18 18.23
CA SER A 476 20.22 11.57 17.78
C SER A 476 19.98 10.87 16.45
N ARG A 477 20.65 11.30 15.38
CA ARG A 477 20.51 10.68 14.06
C ARG A 477 21.06 9.26 14.10
N LEU A 478 20.22 8.27 13.80
CA LEU A 478 20.66 6.90 13.58
C LEU A 478 21.36 6.83 12.21
N GLN A 479 22.55 6.28 12.16
CA GLN A 479 23.28 6.02 10.91
C GLN A 479 23.60 4.54 10.81
N ARG A 480 23.30 3.95 9.67
CA ARG A 480 23.70 2.59 9.35
C ARG A 480 25.20 2.58 9.05
N THR A 481 25.94 1.71 9.72
CA THR A 481 27.36 1.41 9.46
C THR A 481 27.52 -0.06 9.13
N PRO A 482 28.68 -0.48 8.56
CA PRO A 482 28.94 -1.91 8.31
C PRO A 482 28.89 -2.79 9.56
N ASP A 483 29.02 -2.19 10.75
CA ASP A 483 29.03 -2.87 12.05
C ASP A 483 27.68 -2.76 12.78
N GLY A 484 26.61 -2.23 12.12
CA GLY A 484 25.30 -2.01 12.69
C GLY A 484 24.90 -0.53 12.77
N TRP A 485 23.85 -0.23 13.55
CA TRP A 485 23.37 1.14 13.75
C TRP A 485 24.23 1.90 14.74
N GLN A 486 24.62 3.12 14.40
CA GLN A 486 25.32 4.05 15.28
C GLN A 486 24.58 5.38 15.37
N VAL A 487 24.63 5.98 16.54
CA VAL A 487 24.11 7.33 16.76
C VAL A 487 25.09 8.33 16.16
N ALA A 488 24.71 9.00 15.07
CA ALA A 488 25.55 10.03 14.46
C ALA A 488 25.62 11.26 15.37
N GLY A 489 26.85 11.60 15.79
CA GLY A 489 27.16 12.88 16.46
C GLY A 489 27.56 12.83 17.93
N ARG A 490 27.76 11.65 18.53
CA ARG A 490 28.43 11.58 19.84
C ARG A 490 29.90 11.13 19.72
N VAL A 491 30.80 12.08 19.83
CA VAL A 491 32.07 11.86 20.51
C VAL A 491 31.73 11.74 22.00
N LEU A 492 31.74 10.55 22.54
CA LEU A 492 31.77 10.38 24.00
C LEU A 492 33.13 10.90 24.44
N THR A 493 33.14 12.13 24.94
CA THR A 493 34.26 12.57 25.78
C THR A 493 33.97 12.05 27.19
N GLU A 494 34.96 11.35 27.74
CA GLU A 494 35.04 10.84 29.10
C GLU A 494 34.49 11.80 30.16
#